data_fbe5c44564a37880a54d3ec2d3c58dae
#
_entry.id   fbe5c44564a37880a54d3ec2d3c58dae
#
_cell.length_a   1.000
_cell.length_b   1.000
_cell.length_c   1.000
_cell.angle_alpha   90.00
_cell.angle_beta   90.00
_cell.angle_gamma   90.00
#
_symmetry.space_group_name_H-M   'P 1'
#
loop_
_entity.id
_entity.type
_entity.pdbx_description
1 polymer ?
#
loop_
_entity_poly.entity_id
_entity_poly.type
_entity_poly.pdbx_seq_one_letter_code
_entity_poly.pdbx_strand_id
1 'polypeptide(L)'
;ILKILPTLLNDLTNINLRTEMASASLSAGLAFSSTKTAIAHNLSYPITLGWGVPHGIACSFTLPTILQSVVSIGGFREESLKEIFGDNLTKAADNLKIYLERFNIGTTFLELGIPHEKSKKIVDEAFIGERGLNFIGSKENFLKAADSFGLLP
;
A
#
# COMPACT_ATOMS: atom_id res chain seq x y z
N ILE A 1 -5.35 -5.74 11.28
CA ILE A 1 -5.90 -5.95 9.94
C ILE A 1 -5.34 -7.24 9.33
N LEU A 2 -4.03 -7.37 9.15
CA LEU A 2 -3.41 -8.52 8.47
C LEU A 2 -3.81 -9.88 9.05
N LYS A 3 -4.03 -9.97 10.37
CA LYS A 3 -4.45 -11.20 11.05
C LYS A 3 -5.96 -11.45 10.96
N ILE A 4 -6.76 -10.40 11.00
CA ILE A 4 -8.23 -10.50 11.14
C ILE A 4 -8.91 -10.64 9.78
N LEU A 5 -8.47 -9.88 8.78
CA LEU A 5 -9.13 -9.81 7.49
C LEU A 5 -9.30 -11.17 6.80
N PRO A 6 -8.31 -12.07 6.77
CA PRO A 6 -8.49 -13.38 6.13
C PRO A 6 -9.61 -14.22 6.76
N THR A 7 -9.72 -14.18 8.08
CA THR A 7 -10.76 -14.90 8.80
C THR A 7 -12.13 -14.25 8.66
N LEU A 8 -12.17 -12.90 8.70
CA LEU A 8 -13.41 -12.15 8.52
C LEU A 8 -14.02 -12.36 7.13
N LEU A 9 -13.21 -12.46 6.08
CA LEU A 9 -13.70 -12.68 4.72
C LEU A 9 -14.35 -14.07 4.54
N ASN A 10 -14.02 -15.04 5.39
CA ASN A 10 -14.67 -16.35 5.40
C ASN A 10 -15.99 -16.35 6.16
N ASP A 11 -16.22 -15.38 7.08
CA ASP A 11 -17.45 -15.22 7.84
C ASP A 11 -17.74 -13.73 8.12
N LEU A 12 -18.36 -13.09 7.14
CA LEU A 12 -18.72 -11.65 7.22
C LEU A 12 -19.81 -11.36 8.28
N THR A 13 -20.45 -12.38 8.85
CA THR A 13 -21.48 -12.22 9.87
C THR A 13 -20.92 -12.26 11.27
N ASN A 14 -19.66 -12.64 11.46
CA ASN A 14 -19.00 -12.76 12.75
C ASN A 14 -18.82 -11.38 13.40
N ILE A 15 -19.64 -11.12 14.40
CA ILE A 15 -19.70 -9.83 15.10
C ILE A 15 -18.36 -9.48 15.79
N ASN A 16 -17.67 -10.47 16.36
CA ASN A 16 -16.39 -10.23 17.03
C ASN A 16 -15.31 -9.79 16.04
N LEU A 17 -15.16 -10.50 14.92
CA LEU A 17 -14.20 -10.14 13.88
C LEU A 17 -14.52 -8.78 13.23
N ARG A 18 -15.81 -8.47 13.05
CA ARG A 18 -16.25 -7.14 12.57
C ARG A 18 -15.89 -6.04 13.55
N THR A 19 -16.08 -6.27 14.84
CA THR A 19 -15.74 -5.31 15.89
C THR A 19 -14.22 -5.08 15.95
N GLU A 20 -13.43 -6.14 15.88
CA GLU A 20 -11.96 -6.01 15.82
C GLU A 20 -11.50 -5.25 14.59
N MET A 21 -12.10 -5.52 13.42
CA MET A 21 -11.79 -4.80 12.19
C MET A 21 -12.19 -3.32 12.28
N ALA A 22 -13.36 -3.02 12.84
CA ALA A 22 -13.82 -1.65 13.07
C ALA A 22 -12.87 -0.89 14.01
N SER A 23 -12.42 -1.54 15.10
CA SER A 23 -11.43 -0.98 16.03
C SER A 23 -10.09 -0.71 15.34
N ALA A 24 -9.62 -1.63 14.50
CA ALA A 24 -8.39 -1.44 13.71
C ALA A 24 -8.51 -0.29 12.71
N SER A 25 -9.68 -0.16 12.05
CA SER A 25 -9.97 0.96 11.14
C SER A 25 -10.03 2.30 11.88
N LEU A 26 -10.68 2.34 13.06
CA LEU A 26 -10.72 3.53 13.91
C LEU A 26 -9.31 3.95 14.36
N SER A 27 -8.48 2.99 14.79
CA SER A 27 -7.10 3.26 15.19
C SER A 27 -6.27 3.85 14.05
N ALA A 28 -6.42 3.31 12.83
CA ALA A 28 -5.79 3.87 11.63
C ALA A 28 -6.29 5.29 11.35
N GLY A 29 -7.60 5.53 11.46
CA GLY A 29 -8.21 6.85 11.31
C GLY A 29 -7.65 7.88 12.29
N LEU A 30 -7.52 7.51 13.57
CA LEU A 30 -6.91 8.35 14.61
C LEU A 30 -5.43 8.64 14.32
N ALA A 31 -4.69 7.66 13.85
CA ALA A 31 -3.28 7.85 13.49
C ALA A 31 -3.12 8.89 12.37
N PHE A 32 -3.85 8.76 11.27
CA PHE A 32 -3.70 9.73 10.16
C PHE A 32 -4.45 11.05 10.38
N SER A 33 -5.32 11.18 11.38
CA SER A 33 -5.90 12.47 11.74
C SER A 33 -4.87 13.47 12.26
N SER A 34 -3.81 12.95 12.88
CA SER A 34 -2.67 13.76 13.39
C SER A 34 -1.48 13.80 12.44
N THR A 35 -1.51 12.99 11.37
CA THR A 35 -0.51 12.96 10.31
C THR A 35 -1.20 13.13 8.96
N LYS A 36 -0.46 13.04 7.88
CA LYS A 36 -1.03 13.09 6.53
C LYS A 36 -0.88 11.74 5.84
N THR A 37 -1.76 11.46 4.90
CA THR A 37 -1.57 10.36 3.97
C THR A 37 -0.38 10.66 3.05
N ALA A 38 0.25 9.60 2.51
CA ALA A 38 1.45 9.70 1.68
C ALA A 38 1.21 9.15 0.27
N ILE A 39 2.27 8.64 -0.34
CA ILE A 39 2.35 8.25 -1.76
C ILE A 39 1.24 7.26 -2.20
N ALA A 40 0.86 6.28 -1.38
CA ALA A 40 -0.18 5.31 -1.73
C ALA A 40 -1.52 5.99 -2.04
N HIS A 41 -1.91 6.98 -1.24
CA HIS A 41 -3.12 7.76 -1.49
C HIS A 41 -2.99 8.67 -2.70
N ASN A 42 -1.80 9.24 -2.93
CA ASN A 42 -1.61 10.10 -4.09
C ASN A 42 -1.70 9.30 -5.41
N LEU A 43 -1.19 8.08 -5.42
CA LEU A 43 -1.35 7.13 -6.52
C LEU A 43 -2.82 6.71 -6.72
N SER A 44 -3.57 6.53 -5.63
CA SER A 44 -4.93 5.98 -5.69
C SER A 44 -5.97 6.88 -6.34
N TYR A 45 -5.85 8.21 -6.21
CA TYR A 45 -6.88 9.13 -6.71
C TYR A 45 -7.09 9.05 -8.22
N PRO A 46 -6.06 9.22 -9.07
CA PRO A 46 -6.24 9.09 -10.51
C PRO A 46 -6.72 7.69 -10.92
N ILE A 47 -6.32 6.65 -10.19
CA ILE A 47 -6.72 5.27 -10.45
C ILE A 47 -8.21 5.08 -10.14
N THR A 48 -8.66 5.52 -8.98
CA THR A 48 -10.08 5.43 -8.61
C THR A 48 -10.95 6.23 -9.56
N LEU A 49 -10.56 7.46 -9.88
CA LEU A 49 -11.37 8.35 -10.72
C LEU A 49 -11.31 7.98 -12.20
N GLY A 50 -10.17 7.53 -12.70
CA GLY A 50 -9.96 7.27 -14.12
C GLY A 50 -10.32 5.83 -14.55
N TRP A 51 -10.20 4.86 -13.66
CA TRP A 51 -10.42 3.43 -13.97
C TRP A 51 -11.50 2.78 -13.12
N GLY A 52 -12.14 3.53 -12.21
CA GLY A 52 -13.21 2.97 -11.38
C GLY A 52 -12.76 1.92 -10.36
N VAL A 53 -11.47 1.80 -10.12
CA VAL A 53 -10.92 0.86 -9.13
C VAL A 53 -11.36 1.30 -7.73
N PRO A 54 -11.93 0.41 -6.89
CA PRO A 54 -12.32 0.75 -5.53
C PRO A 54 -11.15 1.38 -4.76
N HIS A 55 -11.41 2.49 -4.06
CA HIS A 55 -10.34 3.29 -3.43
C HIS A 55 -9.42 2.49 -2.50
N GLY A 56 -9.98 1.57 -1.70
CA GLY A 56 -9.17 0.70 -0.83
C GLY A 56 -8.20 -0.20 -1.61
N ILE A 57 -8.63 -0.72 -2.77
CA ILE A 57 -7.76 -1.50 -3.67
C ILE A 57 -6.71 -0.59 -4.28
N ALA A 58 -7.10 0.57 -4.79
CA ALA A 58 -6.19 1.55 -5.36
C ALA A 58 -5.15 2.10 -4.36
N CYS A 59 -5.45 2.09 -3.05
CA CYS A 59 -4.47 2.41 -2.01
C CYS A 59 -3.56 1.24 -1.65
N SER A 60 -4.04 -0.01 -1.78
CA SER A 60 -3.34 -1.17 -1.25
C SER A 60 -2.40 -1.84 -2.24
N PHE A 61 -2.70 -1.82 -3.55
CA PHE A 61 -1.96 -2.58 -4.56
C PHE A 61 -0.47 -2.20 -4.66
N THR A 62 -0.11 -0.97 -4.32
CA THR A 62 1.28 -0.50 -4.35
C THR A 62 2.02 -0.70 -3.02
N LEU A 63 1.35 -1.16 -1.95
CA LEU A 63 1.97 -1.29 -0.63
C LEU A 63 3.20 -2.21 -0.60
N PRO A 64 3.25 -3.35 -1.32
CA PRO A 64 4.47 -4.17 -1.40
C PRO A 64 5.66 -3.38 -1.95
N THR A 65 5.47 -2.68 -3.05
CA THR A 65 6.48 -1.83 -3.67
C THR A 65 6.90 -0.68 -2.76
N ILE A 66 5.94 -0.03 -2.09
CA ILE A 66 6.21 1.05 -1.13
C ILE A 66 7.05 0.52 0.03
N LEU A 67 6.69 -0.62 0.62
CA LEU A 67 7.44 -1.21 1.71
C LEU A 67 8.87 -1.57 1.26
N GLN A 68 9.03 -2.20 0.09
CA GLN A 68 10.35 -2.51 -0.46
C GLN A 68 11.19 -1.25 -0.70
N SER A 69 10.59 -0.16 -1.12
CA SER A 69 11.30 1.09 -1.43
C SER A 69 11.85 1.83 -0.21
N VAL A 70 11.41 1.45 0.99
CA VAL A 70 11.85 2.03 2.27
C VAL A 70 12.65 1.05 3.14
N VAL A 71 12.98 -0.12 2.61
CA VAL A 71 13.94 -1.04 3.23
C VAL A 71 15.29 -0.33 3.38
N SER A 72 15.90 -0.43 4.56
CA SER A 72 17.18 0.23 4.88
C SER A 72 17.13 1.75 4.91
N ILE A 73 15.98 2.33 5.20
CA ILE A 73 15.85 3.79 5.40
C ILE A 73 16.55 4.26 6.68
N GLY A 74 16.72 3.36 7.64
CA GLY A 74 17.36 3.61 8.93
C GLY A 74 16.53 4.39 9.94
N GLY A 75 17.07 4.47 11.16
CA GLY A 75 16.49 5.23 12.25
C GLY A 75 15.13 4.71 12.74
N PHE A 76 14.44 5.53 13.55
CA PHE A 76 13.18 5.12 14.19
C PHE A 76 12.08 4.71 13.20
N ARG A 77 12.12 5.21 11.97
CA ARG A 77 11.13 4.86 10.93
C ARG A 77 11.25 3.41 10.51
N GLU A 78 12.47 2.93 10.31
CA GLU A 78 12.72 1.53 10.01
C GLU A 78 12.35 0.63 11.19
N GLU A 79 12.71 1.02 12.42
CA GLU A 79 12.34 0.29 13.62
C GLU A 79 10.81 0.18 13.78
N SER A 80 10.07 1.26 13.54
CA SER A 80 8.60 1.24 13.54
C SER A 80 8.02 0.30 12.46
N LEU A 81 8.63 0.23 11.29
CA LEU A 81 8.22 -0.74 10.25
C LEU A 81 8.52 -2.17 10.68
N LYS A 82 9.65 -2.42 11.34
CA LYS A 82 10.00 -3.75 11.87
C LYS A 82 9.05 -4.19 12.97
N GLU A 83 8.59 -3.30 13.83
CA GLU A 83 7.56 -3.63 14.83
C GLU A 83 6.25 -4.11 14.19
N ILE A 84 5.89 -3.57 13.03
CA ILE A 84 4.65 -3.93 12.30
C ILE A 84 4.84 -5.20 11.48
N PHE A 85 5.96 -5.32 10.76
CA PHE A 85 6.17 -6.30 9.69
C PHE A 85 7.22 -7.36 10.03
N GLY A 86 7.96 -7.22 11.14
CA GLY A 86 9.07 -8.08 11.54
C GLY A 86 10.41 -7.59 10.98
N ASP A 87 11.51 -8.18 11.47
CA ASP A 87 12.87 -7.70 11.23
C ASP A 87 13.30 -7.72 9.75
N ASN A 88 12.73 -8.62 8.95
CA ASN A 88 13.06 -8.74 7.53
C ASN A 88 12.01 -8.04 6.67
N LEU A 89 12.20 -6.74 6.44
CA LEU A 89 11.27 -5.91 5.68
C LEU A 89 11.18 -6.31 4.18
N THR A 90 12.26 -6.82 3.59
CA THR A 90 12.21 -7.36 2.21
C THR A 90 11.28 -8.56 2.12
N LYS A 91 11.43 -9.53 3.01
CA LYS A 91 10.51 -10.67 3.09
C LYS A 91 9.08 -10.22 3.43
N ALA A 92 8.93 -9.18 4.23
CA ALA A 92 7.62 -8.62 4.56
C ALA A 92 6.93 -8.01 3.33
N ALA A 93 7.68 -7.34 2.45
CA ALA A 93 7.16 -6.81 1.19
C ALA A 93 6.67 -7.95 0.26
N ASP A 94 7.44 -9.02 0.11
CA ASP A 94 7.02 -10.22 -0.62
C ASP A 94 5.77 -10.85 -0.02
N ASN A 95 5.73 -11.01 1.29
CA ASN A 95 4.58 -11.56 2.00
C ASN A 95 3.33 -10.68 1.82
N LEU A 96 3.49 -9.37 1.79
CA LEU A 96 2.38 -8.44 1.58
C LEU A 96 1.84 -8.54 0.15
N LYS A 97 2.70 -8.75 -0.84
CA LYS A 97 2.29 -9.05 -2.22
C LYS A 97 1.45 -10.32 -2.27
N ILE A 98 1.96 -11.43 -1.74
CA ILE A 98 1.26 -12.71 -1.66
C ILE A 98 -0.09 -12.55 -0.92
N TYR A 99 -0.11 -11.76 0.15
CA TYR A 99 -1.31 -11.49 0.92
C TYR A 99 -2.40 -10.81 0.08
N LEU A 100 -2.06 -9.80 -0.72
CA LEU A 100 -3.01 -9.11 -1.60
C LEU A 100 -3.50 -10.03 -2.72
N GLU A 101 -2.60 -10.77 -3.36
CA GLU A 101 -2.92 -11.72 -4.43
C GLU A 101 -3.90 -12.81 -3.96
N ARG A 102 -3.81 -13.27 -2.71
CA ARG A 102 -4.77 -14.23 -2.11
C ARG A 102 -6.21 -13.72 -2.10
N PHE A 103 -6.43 -12.42 -2.15
CA PHE A 103 -7.74 -11.77 -2.22
C PHE A 103 -8.08 -11.28 -3.63
N ASN A 104 -7.37 -11.79 -4.65
CA ASN A 104 -7.52 -11.37 -6.05
C ASN A 104 -7.30 -9.86 -6.24
N ILE A 105 -6.45 -9.25 -5.41
CA ILE A 105 -6.02 -7.88 -5.60
C ILE A 105 -4.71 -7.92 -6.39
N GLY A 106 -4.77 -7.46 -7.65
CA GLY A 106 -3.58 -7.30 -8.47
C GLY A 106 -2.60 -6.32 -7.84
N THR A 107 -1.31 -6.56 -8.02
CA THR A 107 -0.22 -5.76 -7.43
C THR A 107 0.58 -4.99 -8.48
N THR A 108 0.07 -4.95 -9.71
CA THR A 108 0.65 -4.22 -10.84
C THR A 108 -0.39 -3.30 -11.49
N PHE A 109 0.06 -2.25 -12.16
CA PHE A 109 -0.83 -1.38 -12.92
C PHE A 109 -1.56 -2.13 -14.04
N LEU A 110 -0.88 -3.08 -14.69
CA LEU A 110 -1.45 -3.85 -15.79
C LEU A 110 -2.64 -4.72 -15.30
N GLU A 111 -2.51 -5.35 -14.14
CA GLU A 111 -3.59 -6.15 -13.54
C GLU A 111 -4.82 -5.30 -13.18
N LEU A 112 -4.63 -3.99 -12.95
CA LEU A 112 -5.72 -3.03 -12.76
C LEU A 112 -6.24 -2.45 -14.10
N GLY A 113 -5.76 -2.94 -15.23
CA GLY A 113 -6.16 -2.46 -16.55
C GLY A 113 -5.57 -1.10 -16.94
N ILE A 114 -4.49 -0.66 -16.30
CA ILE A 114 -3.88 0.64 -16.51
C ILE A 114 -2.67 0.50 -17.44
N PRO A 115 -2.69 1.14 -18.65
CA PRO A 115 -1.62 1.04 -19.62
C PRO A 115 -0.31 1.68 -19.12
N HIS A 116 0.83 1.20 -19.65
CA HIS A 116 2.17 1.67 -19.28
C HIS A 116 2.34 3.19 -19.31
N GLU A 117 1.95 3.85 -20.40
CA GLU A 117 2.09 5.31 -20.52
C GLU A 117 1.31 6.07 -19.42
N LYS A 118 0.14 5.55 -19.05
CA LYS A 118 -0.69 6.15 -18.00
C LYS A 118 -0.12 5.86 -16.63
N SER A 119 0.35 4.63 -16.37
CA SER A 119 0.97 4.26 -15.09
C SER A 119 2.21 5.09 -14.80
N LYS A 120 3.07 5.30 -15.80
CA LYS A 120 4.26 6.15 -15.68
C LYS A 120 3.87 7.58 -15.29
N LYS A 121 2.89 8.16 -15.99
CA LYS A 121 2.40 9.52 -15.68
C LYS A 121 1.84 9.60 -14.25
N ILE A 122 1.03 8.64 -13.84
CA ILE A 122 0.46 8.57 -12.48
C ILE A 122 1.57 8.54 -11.44
N VAL A 123 2.59 7.71 -11.64
CA VAL A 123 3.73 7.62 -10.73
C VAL A 123 4.52 8.92 -10.69
N ASP A 124 4.82 9.52 -11.85
CA ASP A 124 5.56 10.79 -11.90
C ASP A 124 4.83 11.91 -11.15
N GLU A 125 3.53 12.03 -11.34
CA GLU A 125 2.70 13.04 -10.69
C GLU A 125 2.49 12.77 -9.19
N ALA A 126 2.50 11.51 -8.77
CA ALA A 126 2.28 11.15 -7.38
C ALA A 126 3.37 11.65 -6.42
N PHE A 127 4.57 11.90 -6.90
CA PHE A 127 5.67 12.47 -6.10
C PHE A 127 5.64 14.00 -6.02
N ILE A 128 4.70 14.64 -6.75
CA ILE A 128 4.52 16.09 -6.72
C ILE A 128 3.45 16.42 -5.67
N GLY A 129 3.65 17.54 -4.96
CA GLY A 129 2.69 18.02 -3.98
C GLY A 129 2.85 17.39 -2.60
N GLU A 130 1.97 17.79 -1.69
CA GLU A 130 2.11 17.57 -0.26
C GLU A 130 2.18 16.08 0.15
N ARG A 131 1.33 15.23 -0.44
CA ARG A 131 1.32 13.80 -0.13
C ARG A 131 2.54 13.06 -0.68
N GLY A 132 3.05 13.50 -1.82
CA GLY A 132 4.31 12.97 -2.37
C GLY A 132 5.49 13.33 -1.47
N LEU A 133 5.53 14.58 -0.99
CA LEU A 133 6.56 15.07 -0.07
C LEU A 133 6.47 14.43 1.33
N ASN A 134 5.30 13.93 1.72
CA ASN A 134 5.12 13.21 2.99
C ASN A 134 5.58 11.74 2.93
N PHE A 135 6.01 11.26 1.78
CA PHE A 135 6.58 9.92 1.65
C PHE A 135 7.97 9.86 2.27
N ILE A 136 8.20 8.85 3.12
CA ILE A 136 9.47 8.71 3.86
C ILE A 136 10.63 8.18 3.00
N GLY A 137 10.33 7.58 1.84
CA GLY A 137 11.31 7.11 0.88
C GLY A 137 11.64 8.15 -0.20
N SER A 138 12.34 7.71 -1.24
CA SER A 138 12.64 8.53 -2.41
C SER A 138 11.97 7.97 -3.68
N LYS A 139 11.76 8.84 -4.68
CA LYS A 139 11.27 8.42 -5.99
C LYS A 139 12.21 7.40 -6.63
N GLU A 140 13.52 7.58 -6.50
CA GLU A 140 14.51 6.66 -7.04
C GLU A 140 14.36 5.25 -6.45
N ASN A 141 14.27 5.14 -5.12
CA ASN A 141 14.09 3.86 -4.47
C ASN A 141 12.72 3.22 -4.80
N PHE A 142 11.68 4.05 -4.92
CA PHE A 142 10.37 3.57 -5.36
C PHE A 142 10.43 2.98 -6.78
N LEU A 143 11.11 3.63 -7.72
CA LEU A 143 11.25 3.13 -9.09
C LEU A 143 12.08 1.83 -9.15
N LYS A 144 13.15 1.71 -8.36
CA LYS A 144 13.90 0.46 -8.22
C LYS A 144 13.04 -0.68 -7.66
N ALA A 145 12.25 -0.40 -6.64
CA ALA A 145 11.31 -1.36 -6.09
C ALA A 145 10.19 -1.71 -7.09
N ALA A 146 9.69 -0.72 -7.83
CA ALA A 146 8.68 -0.92 -8.86
C ALA A 146 9.17 -1.87 -9.97
N ASP A 147 10.42 -1.73 -10.39
CA ASP A 147 11.06 -2.65 -11.35
C ASP A 147 11.14 -4.07 -10.77
N SER A 148 11.64 -4.22 -9.54
CA SER A 148 11.80 -5.54 -8.89
C SER A 148 10.47 -6.27 -8.65
N PHE A 149 9.37 -5.56 -8.43
CA PHE A 149 8.04 -6.12 -8.22
C PHE A 149 7.19 -6.20 -9.52
N GLY A 150 7.71 -5.70 -10.64
CA GLY A 150 6.96 -5.63 -11.90
C GLY A 150 5.74 -4.72 -11.81
N LEU A 151 5.77 -3.71 -10.93
CA LEU A 151 4.64 -2.78 -10.73
C LEU A 151 4.30 -2.01 -12.00
N LEU A 152 5.35 -1.58 -12.71
CA LEU A 152 5.25 -0.90 -14.00
C LEU A 152 5.51 -1.92 -15.12
N PRO A 153 4.64 -1.96 -16.15
CA PRO A 153 4.84 -2.86 -17.30
C PRO A 153 6.02 -2.44 -18.15
#